data_aad3a0cc091310c880464d4ce1aa671f
#
_entry.id   aad3a0cc091310c880464d4ce1aa671f
#
_cell.length_a   1.000
_cell.length_b   1.000
_cell.length_c   1.000
_cell.angle_alpha   90.00
_cell.angle_beta   90.00
_cell.angle_gamma   90.00
#
_symmetry.space_group_name_H-M   'P 1'
#
loop_
_entity.id
_entity.type
_entity.pdbx_description
1 polymer ?
#
loop_
_entity_poly.entity_id
_entity_poly.type
_entity_poly.pdbx_seq_one_letter_code
_entity_poly.pdbx_strand_id
1 'polypeptide(L)'
;MIIHNEDIKELTAEIPDGHKHLRTMMVLQDGKEFVFQEATIANLVRAYIMVKTHPVKRKVTLKGKSFSERKDGYAEWQLVEEE
;
A
#
# COMPACT_ATOMS: atom_id res chain seq x y z
N MET A 1 -13.41 -7.47 7.06
CA MET A 1 -14.22 -6.28 6.73
C MET A 1 -13.88 -5.82 5.33
N ILE A 2 -14.89 -5.53 4.53
CA ILE A 2 -14.68 -4.92 3.21
C ILE A 2 -14.95 -3.43 3.35
N ILE A 3 -14.01 -2.60 2.86
CA ILE A 3 -14.17 -1.15 2.87
C ILE A 3 -14.67 -0.71 1.49
N HIS A 4 -15.88 -0.16 1.46
CA HIS A 4 -16.48 0.42 0.25
C HIS A 4 -16.30 1.95 0.26
N ASN A 5 -16.47 2.58 -0.89
CA ASN A 5 -16.34 4.04 -0.97
C ASN A 5 -17.30 4.76 -0.01
N GLU A 6 -18.49 4.20 0.20
CA GLU A 6 -19.49 4.76 1.12
C GLU A 6 -19.07 4.71 2.58
N ASP A 7 -18.11 3.84 2.93
CA ASP A 7 -17.57 3.74 4.29
C ASP A 7 -16.50 4.79 4.57
N ILE A 8 -16.02 5.46 3.53
CA ILE A 8 -14.93 6.42 3.63
C ILE A 8 -15.48 7.83 3.73
N LYS A 9 -15.11 8.51 4.81
CA LYS A 9 -15.44 9.92 5.00
C LYS A 9 -14.49 10.82 4.23
N GLU A 10 -13.19 10.49 4.25
CA GLU A 10 -12.16 11.32 3.68
C GLU A 10 -10.95 10.46 3.31
N LEU A 11 -10.35 10.77 2.17
CA LEU A 11 -9.11 10.14 1.70
C LEU A 11 -8.17 11.26 1.26
N THR A 12 -7.02 11.35 1.89
CA THR A 12 -6.02 12.38 1.59
C THR A 12 -4.72 11.73 1.17
N ALA A 13 -4.15 12.20 0.09
CA ALA A 13 -2.81 11.82 -0.34
C ALA A 13 -1.96 13.09 -0.39
N GLU A 14 -0.82 13.08 0.31
CA GLU A 14 0.04 14.25 0.38
C GLU A 14 1.51 13.86 0.53
N ILE A 15 2.39 14.77 0.15
CA ILE A 15 3.79 14.73 0.53
C ILE A 15 3.95 15.78 1.61
N PRO A 16 4.08 15.39 2.89
CA PRO A 16 4.17 16.36 3.98
C PRO A 16 5.41 17.24 3.84
N ASP A 17 5.34 18.47 4.37
CA ASP A 17 6.46 19.39 4.35
C ASP A 17 7.72 18.77 4.96
N GLY A 18 8.85 18.91 4.26
CA GLY A 18 10.12 18.34 4.71
C GLY A 18 10.28 16.85 4.47
N HIS A 19 9.30 16.18 3.88
CA HIS A 19 9.35 14.75 3.57
C HIS A 19 9.53 14.53 2.06
N LYS A 20 10.10 13.38 1.71
CA LYS A 20 10.29 12.97 0.31
C LYS A 20 9.18 12.07 -0.19
N HIS A 21 8.50 11.38 0.72
CA HIS A 21 7.58 10.32 0.38
C HIS A 21 6.14 10.72 0.66
N LEU A 22 5.27 10.24 -0.21
CA LEU A 22 3.84 10.42 -0.09
C LEU A 22 3.27 9.58 1.05
N ARG A 23 2.26 10.10 1.71
CA ARG A 23 1.43 9.37 2.68
C ARG A 23 -0.02 9.49 2.27
N THR A 24 -0.77 8.44 2.53
CA THR A 24 -2.20 8.43 2.31
C THR A 24 -2.90 8.19 3.65
N MET A 25 -3.83 9.05 3.98
CA MET A 25 -4.66 8.88 5.17
C MET A 25 -6.11 8.62 4.75
N MET A 26 -6.69 7.58 5.32
CA MET A 26 -8.09 7.22 5.10
C MET A 26 -8.84 7.36 6.42
N VAL A 27 -9.91 8.15 6.43
CA VAL A 27 -10.79 8.30 7.59
C VAL A 27 -12.13 7.66 7.23
N LEU A 28 -12.56 6.69 8.03
CA LEU A 28 -13.85 6.03 7.84
C LEU A 28 -14.97 6.83 8.50
N GLN A 29 -16.22 6.55 8.10
CA GLN A 29 -17.39 7.24 8.65
C GLN A 29 -17.53 7.05 10.16
N ASP A 30 -17.04 5.95 10.71
CA ASP A 30 -17.05 5.67 12.15
C ASP A 30 -15.91 6.36 12.91
N GLY A 31 -15.03 7.10 12.21
CA GLY A 31 -13.93 7.85 12.81
C GLY A 31 -12.60 7.09 12.84
N LYS A 32 -12.56 5.82 12.43
CA LYS A 32 -11.29 5.11 12.36
C LYS A 32 -10.38 5.71 11.29
N GLU A 33 -9.09 5.76 11.59
CA GLU A 33 -8.09 6.33 10.71
C GLU A 33 -7.04 5.29 10.35
N PHE A 34 -6.62 5.29 9.09
CA PHE A 34 -5.54 4.45 8.58
C PHE A 34 -4.55 5.32 7.82
N VAL A 35 -3.27 5.16 8.13
CA VAL A 35 -2.22 5.88 7.40
C VAL A 35 -1.36 4.84 6.69
N PHE A 36 -1.18 5.05 5.38
CA PHE A 36 -0.37 4.17 4.55
C PHE A 36 0.85 4.92 4.05
N GLN A 37 2.01 4.26 4.16
CA GLN A 37 3.25 4.78 3.58
C GLN A 37 3.24 4.60 2.07
N GLU A 38 4.00 5.44 1.37
CA GLU A 38 4.11 5.37 -0.09
C GLU A 38 4.45 3.96 -0.59
N ALA A 39 5.40 3.28 0.08
CA ALA A 39 5.81 1.93 -0.32
C ALA A 39 4.64 0.94 -0.26
N THR A 40 3.77 1.06 0.75
CA THR A 40 2.58 0.21 0.87
C THR A 40 1.60 0.48 -0.26
N ILE A 41 1.35 1.76 -0.56
CA ILE A 41 0.45 2.15 -1.66
C ILE A 41 1.01 1.68 -3.00
N ALA A 42 2.31 1.86 -3.23
CA ALA A 42 2.95 1.41 -4.46
C ALA A 42 2.81 -0.10 -4.66
N ASN A 43 2.92 -0.89 -3.59
CA ASN A 43 2.74 -2.33 -3.66
C ASN A 43 1.29 -2.72 -3.91
N LEU A 44 0.32 -2.02 -3.33
CA LEU A 44 -1.10 -2.23 -3.61
C LEU A 44 -1.40 -1.98 -5.09
N VAL A 45 -0.89 -0.88 -5.63
CA VAL A 45 -1.07 -0.54 -7.05
C VAL A 45 -0.40 -1.58 -7.95
N ARG A 46 0.80 -2.02 -7.60
CA ARG A 46 1.52 -3.06 -8.34
C ARG A 46 0.72 -4.36 -8.37
N ALA A 47 0.21 -4.79 -7.22
CA ALA A 47 -0.61 -6.00 -7.12
C ALA A 47 -1.89 -5.86 -7.96
N TYR A 48 -2.54 -4.71 -7.90
CA TYR A 48 -3.71 -4.41 -8.71
C TYR A 48 -3.42 -4.56 -10.21
N ILE A 49 -2.35 -3.92 -10.68
CA ILE A 49 -1.97 -3.94 -12.10
C ILE A 49 -1.64 -5.38 -12.52
N MET A 50 -0.89 -6.12 -11.71
CA MET A 50 -0.51 -7.49 -12.04
C MET A 50 -1.72 -8.39 -12.29
N VAL A 51 -2.75 -8.26 -11.47
CA VAL A 51 -3.96 -9.08 -11.61
C VAL A 51 -4.84 -8.58 -12.76
N LYS A 52 -5.05 -7.26 -12.85
CA LYS A 52 -5.95 -6.67 -13.83
C LYS A 52 -5.47 -6.81 -15.26
N THR A 53 -4.17 -6.83 -15.47
CA THR A 53 -3.59 -6.90 -16.82
C THR A 53 -3.17 -8.30 -17.23
N HIS A 54 -3.18 -9.25 -16.29
CA HIS A 54 -2.80 -10.63 -16.61
C HIS A 54 -3.96 -11.39 -17.25
N PRO A 55 -3.72 -12.10 -18.36
CA PRO A 55 -4.81 -12.80 -19.06
C PRO A 55 -5.38 -13.99 -18.29
N VAL A 56 -4.60 -14.61 -17.42
CA VAL A 56 -4.98 -15.83 -16.70
C VAL A 56 -4.93 -15.67 -15.18
N LYS A 57 -3.91 -14.97 -14.67
CA LYS A 57 -3.69 -14.80 -13.23
C LYS A 57 -4.81 -13.98 -12.59
N ARG A 58 -5.48 -14.56 -11.60
CA ARG A 58 -6.62 -13.93 -10.92
C ARG A 58 -6.31 -13.50 -9.49
N LYS A 59 -5.10 -13.79 -9.01
CA LYS A 59 -4.71 -13.52 -7.63
C LYS A 59 -3.21 -13.33 -7.55
N VAL A 60 -2.78 -12.39 -6.73
CA VAL A 60 -1.40 -12.23 -6.31
C VAL A 60 -1.38 -12.00 -4.80
N THR A 61 -0.43 -12.61 -4.13
CA THR A 61 -0.23 -12.41 -2.70
C THR A 61 1.16 -11.85 -2.47
N LEU A 62 1.22 -10.73 -1.77
CA LEU A 62 2.48 -10.13 -1.35
C LEU A 62 2.60 -10.33 0.16
N LYS A 63 3.76 -10.82 0.60
CA LYS A 63 4.03 -11.01 2.03
C LYS A 63 5.12 -10.07 2.51
N GLY A 64 4.94 -9.55 3.71
CA GLY A 64 5.95 -8.74 4.38
C GLY A 64 7.12 -9.62 4.80
N LYS A 65 8.33 -9.26 4.38
CA LYS A 65 9.56 -9.93 4.79
C LYS A 65 10.60 -8.92 5.21
N SER A 66 11.32 -9.26 6.28
CA SER A 66 12.46 -8.50 6.75
C SER A 66 13.73 -9.01 6.08
N PHE A 67 14.56 -8.10 5.60
CA PHE A 67 15.85 -8.43 5.00
C PHE A 67 16.96 -7.95 5.90
N SER A 68 17.91 -8.87 6.23
CA SER A 68 19.03 -8.57 7.10
C SER A 68 20.06 -7.65 6.45
N GLU A 69 20.17 -7.69 5.13
CA GLU A 69 21.02 -6.78 4.37
C GLU A 69 20.18 -5.72 3.69
N ARG A 70 20.37 -4.49 4.14
CA ARG A 70 19.63 -3.35 3.65
C ARG A 70 20.43 -2.63 2.57
N LYS A 71 19.84 -2.45 1.40
CA LYS A 71 20.39 -1.60 0.36
C LYS A 71 20.01 -0.15 0.62
N ASP A 72 20.88 0.77 0.25
CA ASP A 72 20.58 2.19 0.35
C ASP A 72 19.28 2.53 -0.39
N GLY A 73 18.41 3.25 0.29
CA GLY A 73 17.12 3.65 -0.27
C GLY A 73 16.00 2.62 -0.12
N TYR A 74 16.29 1.41 0.42
CA TYR A 74 15.28 0.38 0.64
C TYR A 74 15.00 0.19 2.13
N ALA A 75 13.74 -0.04 2.44
CA ALA A 75 13.33 -0.36 3.79
C ALA A 75 13.76 -1.79 4.18
N GLU A 76 13.97 -2.01 5.47
CA GLU A 76 14.26 -3.35 6.01
C GLU A 76 13.12 -4.32 5.72
N TRP A 77 11.86 -3.88 5.89
CA TRP A 77 10.68 -4.66 5.58
C TRP A 77 10.19 -4.35 4.17
N GLN A 78 10.00 -5.41 3.38
CA GLN A 78 9.51 -5.29 2.00
C GLN A 78 8.35 -6.24 1.78
N LEU A 79 7.47 -5.88 0.85
CA LEU A 79 6.39 -6.75 0.40
C LEU A 79 6.87 -7.47 -0.86
N VAL A 80 6.94 -8.79 -0.79
CA VAL A 80 7.43 -9.62 -1.89
C VAL A 80 6.37 -10.61 -2.33
N GLU A 81 6.39 -10.92 -3.62
CA GLU A 81 5.44 -11.88 -4.19
C GLU A 81 5.70 -13.28 -3.65
N GLU A 82 4.63 -13.93 -3.19
CA GLU A 82 4.66 -15.33 -2.80
C GLU A 82 4.33 -16.19 -4.00
N GLU A 83 5.24 -17.11 -4.30
CA GLU A 83 5.04 -18.09 -5.37
C GLU A 83 4.32 -19.33 -4.86
#